data_5e603545637e0f6d102ca42bb3fb5fb8
#
_entry.id   5e603545637e0f6d102ca42bb3fb5fb8
#
_cell.length_a   1.000
_cell.length_b   1.000
_cell.length_c   1.000
_cell.angle_alpha   90.00
_cell.angle_beta   90.00
_cell.angle_gamma   90.00
#
_symmetry.space_group_name_H-M   'P 1'
#
loop_
_entity.id
_entity.type
_entity.pdbx_description
1 polymer ?
#
loop_
_entity_poly.entity_id
_entity_poly.type
_entity_poly.pdbx_seq_one_letter_code
_entity_poly.pdbx_strand_id
1 'polypeptide(L)'
;EEGERQKLLAQCGEEENEYLRIHGATLYPDIRRTMEQLKKKYHLYIVSNCQSGYIEAFLDYYKLHDLIEDTECYGNNEKSKGENIALLYRRNALDDAVYVGDIQGDYDASMDAGVKFIHAAYGFGTIEDKVPEIHKFCELENVADQVLL
;
A
#
# COMPACT_ATOMS: atom_id res chain seq x y z
N GLU A 1 -28.63 10.22 -14.79
CA GLU A 1 -28.50 9.36 -13.59
C GLU A 1 -27.08 8.81 -13.41
N GLU A 2 -26.47 8.11 -14.42
CA GLU A 2 -25.09 7.59 -14.28
C GLU A 2 -24.03 8.71 -14.23
N GLY A 3 -24.17 9.74 -15.05
CA GLY A 3 -23.25 10.88 -15.05
C GLY A 3 -23.32 11.73 -13.78
N GLU A 4 -24.48 11.80 -13.13
CA GLU A 4 -24.63 12.48 -11.83
C GLU A 4 -24.01 11.68 -10.70
N ARG A 5 -24.18 10.35 -10.73
CA ARG A 5 -23.54 9.44 -9.77
C ARG A 5 -22.01 9.53 -9.86
N GLN A 6 -21.45 9.51 -11.06
CA GLN A 6 -19.99 9.64 -11.27
C GLN A 6 -19.46 10.99 -10.76
N LYS A 7 -20.18 12.08 -11.01
CA LYS A 7 -19.80 13.41 -10.49
C LYS A 7 -19.81 13.44 -8.97
N LEU A 8 -20.86 12.86 -8.35
CA LEU A 8 -20.97 12.81 -6.89
C LEU A 8 -19.83 11.97 -6.28
N LEU A 9 -19.52 10.81 -6.86
CA LEU A 9 -18.41 9.98 -6.41
C LEU A 9 -17.06 10.69 -6.52
N ALA A 10 -16.82 11.41 -7.63
CA ALA A 10 -15.60 12.19 -7.80
C ALA A 10 -15.50 13.31 -6.75
N GLN A 11 -16.61 14.05 -6.53
CA GLN A 11 -16.64 15.09 -5.50
C GLN A 11 -16.39 14.54 -4.09
N CYS A 12 -17.03 13.42 -3.72
CA CYS A 12 -16.78 12.76 -2.44
C CYS A 12 -15.32 12.36 -2.27
N GLY A 13 -14.69 11.83 -3.34
CA GLY A 13 -13.27 11.47 -3.31
C GLY A 13 -12.35 12.69 -3.12
N GLU A 14 -12.64 13.81 -3.79
CA GLU A 14 -11.89 15.05 -3.61
C GLU A 14 -12.03 15.61 -2.18
N GLU A 15 -13.25 15.63 -1.63
CA GLU A 15 -13.51 16.08 -0.27
C GLU A 15 -12.82 15.17 0.77
N GLU A 16 -12.82 13.85 0.56
CA GLU A 16 -12.11 12.90 1.42
C GLU A 16 -10.59 13.10 1.37
N ASN A 17 -10.02 13.28 0.18
CA ASN A 17 -8.59 13.56 0.01
C ASN A 17 -8.19 14.86 0.72
N GLU A 18 -9.01 15.92 0.59
CA GLU A 18 -8.75 17.19 1.27
C GLU A 18 -8.88 17.07 2.78
N TYR A 19 -9.89 16.36 3.26
CA TYR A 19 -10.05 16.08 4.69
C TYR A 19 -8.83 15.33 5.25
N LEU A 20 -8.37 14.29 4.55
CA LEU A 20 -7.19 13.52 4.95
C LEU A 20 -5.92 14.39 4.96
N ARG A 21 -5.76 15.28 3.97
CA ARG A 21 -4.62 16.20 3.89
C ARG A 21 -4.57 17.19 5.05
N ILE A 22 -5.73 17.61 5.56
CA ILE A 22 -5.83 18.59 6.66
C ILE A 22 -5.81 17.91 8.04
N HIS A 23 -6.49 16.79 8.19
CA HIS A 23 -6.76 16.17 9.49
C HIS A 23 -5.98 14.86 9.72
N GLY A 24 -5.55 14.20 8.65
CA GLY A 24 -4.93 12.88 8.72
C GLY A 24 -5.88 11.82 9.26
N ALA A 25 -5.29 10.74 9.76
CA ALA A 25 -5.95 9.64 10.46
C ALA A 25 -5.03 9.11 11.57
N THR A 26 -5.47 8.14 12.35
CA THR A 26 -4.59 7.51 13.34
C THR A 26 -3.71 6.47 12.64
N LEU A 27 -2.39 6.65 12.71
CA LEU A 27 -1.44 5.63 12.26
C LEU A 27 -1.30 4.50 13.28
N TYR A 28 -1.00 3.32 12.79
CA TYR A 28 -0.46 2.26 13.65
C TYR A 28 0.86 2.72 14.30
N PRO A 29 1.22 2.16 15.47
CA PRO A 29 2.47 2.52 16.15
C PRO A 29 3.71 2.28 15.29
N ASP A 30 4.73 3.07 15.50
CA ASP A 30 6.07 2.94 14.92
C ASP A 30 6.17 3.04 13.38
N ILE A 31 5.11 3.46 12.67
CA ILE A 31 5.12 3.51 11.19
C ILE A 31 6.34 4.26 10.65
N ARG A 32 6.51 5.54 10.99
CA ARG A 32 7.63 6.35 10.46
C ARG A 32 8.98 5.73 10.78
N ARG A 33 9.20 5.37 12.05
CA ARG A 33 10.47 4.80 12.51
C ARG A 33 10.82 3.51 11.76
N THR A 34 9.84 2.63 11.60
CA THR A 34 10.05 1.36 10.88
C THR A 34 10.32 1.60 9.40
N MET A 35 9.59 2.50 8.74
CA MET A 35 9.84 2.86 7.35
C MET A 35 11.25 3.46 7.15
N GLU A 36 11.69 4.32 8.06
CA GLU A 36 13.06 4.88 8.05
C GLU A 36 14.15 3.80 8.21
N GLN A 37 13.89 2.73 8.97
CA GLN A 37 14.81 1.59 9.06
C GLN A 37 14.76 0.75 7.77
N LEU A 38 13.57 0.41 7.29
CA LEU A 38 13.39 -0.34 6.06
C LEU A 38 14.06 0.33 4.86
N LYS A 39 13.92 1.65 4.72
CA LYS A 39 14.52 2.41 3.61
C LYS A 39 16.06 2.32 3.55
N LYS A 40 16.74 1.96 4.64
CA LYS A 40 18.19 1.75 4.64
C LYS A 40 18.61 0.50 3.89
N LYS A 41 17.69 -0.45 3.68
CA LYS A 41 17.92 -1.75 3.05
C LYS A 41 17.07 -1.97 1.80
N TYR A 42 15.88 -1.38 1.75
CA TYR A 42 14.83 -1.64 0.77
C TYR A 42 14.31 -0.36 0.14
N HIS A 43 13.82 -0.49 -1.07
CA HIS A 43 13.02 0.52 -1.74
C HIS A 43 11.55 0.33 -1.34
N LEU A 44 10.87 1.41 -0.97
CA LEU A 44 9.50 1.37 -0.46
C LEU A 44 8.52 1.94 -1.48
N TYR A 45 7.42 1.23 -1.69
CA TYR A 45 6.37 1.55 -2.66
C TYR A 45 4.99 1.45 -2.01
N ILE A 46 3.98 2.12 -2.57
CA ILE A 46 2.58 1.96 -2.14
C ILE A 46 1.72 1.58 -3.33
N VAL A 47 0.91 0.51 -3.17
CA VAL A 47 -0.18 0.15 -4.08
C VAL A 47 -1.49 0.08 -3.30
N SER A 48 -2.52 0.76 -3.78
CA SER A 48 -3.83 0.81 -3.11
C SER A 48 -4.99 0.74 -4.12
N ASN A 49 -6.17 0.29 -3.65
CA ASN A 49 -7.41 0.36 -4.42
C ASN A 49 -8.17 1.69 -4.21
N CYS A 50 -7.51 2.71 -3.67
CA CYS A 50 -8.12 4.00 -3.42
C CYS A 50 -8.33 4.83 -4.70
N GLN A 51 -9.06 5.95 -4.57
CA GLN A 51 -9.17 6.99 -5.58
C GLN A 51 -7.84 7.71 -5.80
N SER A 52 -7.70 8.35 -6.96
CA SER A 52 -6.55 9.21 -7.27
C SER A 52 -6.42 10.35 -6.25
N GLY A 53 -5.20 10.67 -5.84
CA GLY A 53 -4.89 11.72 -4.87
C GLY A 53 -4.95 11.31 -3.40
N TYR A 54 -5.47 10.11 -3.07
CA TYR A 54 -5.58 9.65 -1.68
C TYR A 54 -4.21 9.30 -1.08
N ILE A 55 -3.35 8.61 -1.84
CA ILE A 55 -1.99 8.28 -1.39
C ILE A 55 -1.19 9.57 -1.18
N GLU A 56 -1.28 10.52 -2.10
CA GLU A 56 -0.62 11.81 -2.02
C GLU A 56 -1.07 12.60 -0.78
N ALA A 57 -2.39 12.65 -0.51
CA ALA A 57 -2.92 13.30 0.68
C ALA A 57 -2.38 12.67 1.98
N PHE A 58 -2.27 11.34 2.02
CA PHE A 58 -1.65 10.61 3.12
C PHE A 58 -0.17 10.98 3.29
N LEU A 59 0.60 10.94 2.20
CA LEU A 59 2.03 11.26 2.21
C LEU A 59 2.29 12.73 2.59
N ASP A 60 1.45 13.67 2.14
CA ASP A 60 1.51 15.10 2.47
C ASP A 60 1.34 15.31 3.97
N TYR A 61 0.27 14.78 4.55
CA TYR A 61 -0.05 14.97 5.97
C TYR A 61 1.04 14.43 6.89
N TYR A 62 1.49 13.19 6.63
CA TYR A 62 2.49 12.53 7.47
C TYR A 62 3.92 12.85 7.08
N LYS A 63 4.14 13.62 6.02
CA LYS A 63 5.47 14.00 5.48
C LYS A 63 6.33 12.77 5.21
N LEU A 64 5.76 11.81 4.46
CA LEU A 64 6.41 10.51 4.16
C LEU A 64 6.93 10.41 2.73
N HIS A 65 6.85 11.48 1.92
CA HIS A 65 7.29 11.47 0.52
C HIS A 65 8.76 11.05 0.35
N ASP A 66 9.61 11.43 1.29
CA ASP A 66 11.03 11.09 1.29
C ASP A 66 11.32 9.61 1.54
N LEU A 67 10.33 8.85 2.02
CA LEU A 67 10.44 7.42 2.32
C LEU A 67 9.90 6.52 1.19
N ILE A 68 9.03 7.04 0.33
CA ILE A 68 8.35 6.29 -0.73
C ILE A 68 8.91 6.69 -2.09
N GLU A 69 9.30 5.72 -2.91
CA GLU A 69 9.91 5.99 -4.21
C GLU A 69 8.89 6.11 -5.34
N ASP A 70 7.82 5.28 -5.28
CA ASP A 70 6.78 5.31 -6.29
C ASP A 70 5.46 4.77 -5.74
N THR A 71 4.35 5.16 -6.36
CA THR A 71 3.02 4.79 -5.92
C THR A 71 2.10 4.48 -7.09
N GLU A 72 1.09 3.62 -6.87
CA GLU A 72 0.04 3.40 -7.84
C GLU A 72 -1.28 3.07 -7.15
N CYS A 73 -2.40 3.48 -7.76
CA CYS A 73 -3.70 3.15 -7.24
C CYS A 73 -4.74 2.92 -8.36
N TYR A 74 -5.85 2.29 -7.99
CA TYR A 74 -6.97 2.05 -8.89
C TYR A 74 -7.48 3.36 -9.54
N GLY A 75 -7.60 4.42 -8.75
CA GLY A 75 -8.12 5.71 -9.23
C GLY A 75 -7.28 6.38 -10.31
N ASN A 76 -6.02 6.00 -10.49
CA ASN A 76 -5.15 6.56 -11.53
C ASN A 76 -5.36 5.90 -12.90
N ASN A 77 -5.72 4.61 -12.94
CA ASN A 77 -5.65 3.83 -14.18
C ASN A 77 -6.71 2.73 -14.31
N GLU A 78 -7.59 2.58 -13.32
CA GLU A 78 -8.68 1.60 -13.25
C GLU A 78 -8.22 0.13 -13.32
N LYS A 79 -6.94 -0.14 -13.03
CA LYS A 79 -6.38 -1.49 -13.00
C LYS A 79 -6.57 -2.14 -11.65
N SER A 80 -6.66 -3.46 -11.63
CA SER A 80 -6.69 -4.26 -10.41
C SER A 80 -5.41 -4.05 -9.58
N LYS A 81 -5.48 -4.39 -8.28
CA LYS A 81 -4.31 -4.31 -7.39
C LYS A 81 -3.14 -5.15 -7.90
N GLY A 82 -3.39 -6.38 -8.36
CA GLY A 82 -2.35 -7.24 -8.93
C GLY A 82 -1.68 -6.64 -10.17
N GLU A 83 -2.46 -6.05 -11.08
CA GLU A 83 -1.91 -5.34 -12.24
C GLU A 83 -1.07 -4.12 -11.83
N ASN A 84 -1.49 -3.40 -10.80
CA ASN A 84 -0.76 -2.23 -10.28
C ASN A 84 0.53 -2.63 -9.54
N ILE A 85 0.53 -3.73 -8.78
CA ILE A 85 1.76 -4.31 -8.20
C ILE A 85 2.73 -4.68 -9.33
N ALA A 86 2.26 -5.43 -10.33
CA ALA A 86 3.07 -5.83 -11.47
C ALA A 86 3.55 -4.62 -12.31
N LEU A 87 2.77 -3.56 -12.39
CA LEU A 87 3.15 -2.31 -13.05
C LEU A 87 4.32 -1.63 -12.34
N LEU A 88 4.23 -1.44 -11.01
CA LEU A 88 5.33 -0.87 -10.22
C LEU A 88 6.58 -1.73 -10.29
N TYR A 89 6.44 -3.05 -10.18
CA TYR A 89 7.55 -4.00 -10.29
C TYR A 89 8.34 -3.80 -11.57
N ARG A 90 7.64 -3.74 -12.72
CA ARG A 90 8.29 -3.54 -14.04
C ARG A 90 8.81 -2.12 -14.24
N ARG A 91 8.03 -1.09 -13.84
CA ARG A 91 8.36 0.33 -14.02
C ARG A 91 9.63 0.72 -13.27
N ASN A 92 9.86 0.10 -12.11
CA ASN A 92 11.03 0.35 -11.28
C ASN A 92 12.14 -0.70 -11.45
N ALA A 93 12.00 -1.62 -12.43
CA ALA A 93 13.00 -2.66 -12.73
C ALA A 93 13.44 -3.45 -11.48
N LEU A 94 12.47 -3.87 -10.65
CA LEU A 94 12.76 -4.58 -9.40
C LEU A 94 13.22 -6.02 -9.69
N ASP A 95 14.20 -6.51 -8.95
CA ASP A 95 14.71 -7.89 -9.05
C ASP A 95 13.90 -8.84 -8.16
N ASP A 96 13.50 -8.40 -6.97
CA ASP A 96 12.65 -9.12 -6.02
C ASP A 96 11.77 -8.14 -5.25
N ALA A 97 10.61 -8.60 -4.79
CA ALA A 97 9.68 -7.78 -4.02
C ALA A 97 8.80 -8.62 -3.10
N VAL A 98 8.35 -7.99 -2.02
CA VAL A 98 7.31 -8.52 -1.14
C VAL A 98 6.20 -7.49 -1.00
N TYR A 99 4.95 -7.94 -1.11
CA TYR A 99 3.77 -7.13 -0.81
C TYR A 99 3.32 -7.39 0.62
N VAL A 100 3.03 -6.33 1.35
CA VAL A 100 2.52 -6.40 2.71
C VAL A 100 1.07 -5.97 2.70
N GLY A 101 0.16 -6.85 3.08
CA GLY A 101 -1.27 -6.60 3.06
C GLY A 101 -2.00 -7.33 4.18
N ASP A 102 -3.28 -7.06 4.39
CA ASP A 102 -4.02 -7.52 5.55
C ASP A 102 -5.27 -8.35 5.25
N ILE A 103 -5.65 -8.48 3.97
CA ILE A 103 -6.82 -9.25 3.55
C ILE A 103 -6.46 -10.28 2.48
N GLN A 104 -7.31 -11.31 2.32
CA GLN A 104 -7.14 -12.35 1.28
C GLN A 104 -6.95 -11.74 -0.12
N GLY A 105 -7.71 -10.68 -0.46
CA GLY A 105 -7.56 -10.01 -1.76
C GLY A 105 -6.18 -9.37 -1.99
N ASP A 106 -5.44 -9.03 -0.93
CA ASP A 106 -4.07 -8.54 -1.04
C ASP A 106 -3.11 -9.70 -1.37
N TYR A 107 -3.31 -10.83 -0.72
CA TYR A 107 -2.58 -12.06 -1.02
C TYR A 107 -2.80 -12.51 -2.46
N ASP A 108 -4.05 -12.62 -2.89
CA ASP A 108 -4.41 -13.02 -4.26
C ASP A 108 -3.77 -12.08 -5.29
N ALA A 109 -3.86 -10.76 -5.05
CA ALA A 109 -3.25 -9.75 -5.92
C ALA A 109 -1.72 -9.86 -5.99
N SER A 110 -1.06 -10.21 -4.89
CA SER A 110 0.41 -10.42 -4.86
C SER A 110 0.80 -11.68 -5.63
N MET A 111 0.02 -12.76 -5.50
CA MET A 111 0.23 -14.00 -6.28
C MET A 111 0.04 -13.76 -7.78
N ASP A 112 -1.01 -13.04 -8.17
CA ASP A 112 -1.26 -12.65 -9.56
C ASP A 112 -0.12 -11.82 -10.16
N ALA A 113 0.49 -10.96 -9.34
CA ALA A 113 1.64 -10.15 -9.73
C ALA A 113 2.98 -10.91 -9.71
N GLY A 114 3.02 -12.13 -9.14
CA GLY A 114 4.24 -12.92 -8.99
C GLY A 114 5.21 -12.39 -7.94
N VAL A 115 4.72 -11.66 -6.92
CA VAL A 115 5.53 -11.16 -5.82
C VAL A 115 5.24 -11.92 -4.52
N LYS A 116 6.22 -11.98 -3.63
CA LYS A 116 6.09 -12.61 -2.31
C LYS A 116 5.09 -11.81 -1.44
N PHE A 117 4.57 -12.43 -0.38
CA PHE A 117 3.56 -11.81 0.50
C PHE A 117 3.92 -11.94 1.98
N ILE A 118 3.63 -10.89 2.75
CA ILE A 118 3.63 -10.89 4.22
C ILE A 118 2.27 -10.41 4.70
N HIS A 119 1.63 -11.19 5.58
CA HIS A 119 0.34 -10.84 6.17
C HIS A 119 0.52 -9.85 7.34
N ALA A 120 -0.12 -8.70 7.25
CA ALA A 120 -0.25 -7.75 8.34
C ALA A 120 -1.42 -8.14 9.25
N ALA A 121 -1.22 -9.16 10.12
CA ALA A 121 -2.27 -9.78 10.94
C ALA A 121 -2.91 -8.84 11.98
N TYR A 122 -2.40 -7.64 12.14
CA TYR A 122 -3.02 -6.56 12.95
C TYR A 122 -4.07 -5.74 12.17
N GLY A 123 -4.24 -6.01 10.87
CA GLY A 123 -5.21 -5.33 10.01
C GLY A 123 -6.63 -5.88 10.15
N PHE A 124 -7.40 -5.86 9.06
CA PHE A 124 -8.85 -6.11 9.08
C PHE A 124 -9.25 -7.53 8.69
N GLY A 125 -8.35 -8.31 8.07
CA GLY A 125 -8.69 -9.61 7.52
C GLY A 125 -7.83 -10.77 8.00
N THR A 126 -8.11 -11.92 7.40
CA THR A 126 -7.37 -13.17 7.59
C THR A 126 -6.97 -13.73 6.23
N ILE A 127 -5.91 -14.53 6.23
CA ILE A 127 -5.41 -15.24 5.05
C ILE A 127 -5.69 -16.73 5.23
N GLU A 128 -6.21 -17.39 4.20
CA GLU A 128 -6.51 -18.83 4.24
C GLU A 128 -5.24 -19.68 4.17
N ASP A 129 -4.25 -19.20 3.43
CA ASP A 129 -2.96 -19.86 3.25
C ASP A 129 -1.99 -19.58 4.41
N LYS A 130 -1.07 -20.50 4.63
CA LYS A 130 0.00 -20.30 5.60
C LYS A 130 1.10 -19.44 4.98
N VAL A 131 1.17 -18.18 5.39
CA VAL A 131 2.12 -17.17 4.90
C VAL A 131 2.92 -16.58 6.08
N PRO A 132 4.09 -15.95 5.82
CA PRO A 132 4.74 -15.12 6.83
C PRO A 132 3.81 -14.01 7.32
N GLU A 133 3.82 -13.74 8.62
CA GLU A 133 2.93 -12.74 9.20
C GLU A 133 3.64 -11.83 10.22
N ILE A 134 3.10 -10.63 10.39
CA ILE A 134 3.50 -9.67 11.42
C ILE A 134 2.28 -9.24 12.23
N HIS A 135 2.45 -9.14 13.55
CA HIS A 135 1.42 -8.66 14.47
C HIS A 135 1.59 -7.20 14.87
N LYS A 136 2.73 -6.61 14.50
CA LYS A 136 3.05 -5.18 14.64
C LYS A 136 3.89 -4.74 13.47
N PHE A 137 3.70 -3.51 13.01
CA PHE A 137 4.46 -2.98 11.87
C PHE A 137 5.97 -2.99 12.09
N CYS A 138 6.43 -2.77 13.31
CA CYS A 138 7.86 -2.80 13.66
C CYS A 138 8.55 -4.17 13.50
N GLU A 139 7.79 -5.24 13.33
CA GLU A 139 8.34 -6.59 13.07
C GLU A 139 8.72 -6.77 11.59
N LEU A 140 8.27 -5.87 10.71
CA LEU A 140 8.39 -6.00 9.26
C LEU A 140 9.83 -6.13 8.79
N GLU A 141 10.78 -5.40 9.38
CA GLU A 141 12.18 -5.47 8.97
C GLU A 141 12.73 -6.90 9.09
N ASN A 142 12.48 -7.55 10.23
CA ASN A 142 12.98 -8.90 10.47
C ASN A 142 12.31 -9.95 9.57
N VAL A 143 11.00 -9.81 9.32
CA VAL A 143 10.26 -10.76 8.49
C VAL A 143 10.59 -10.55 7.01
N ALA A 144 10.75 -9.31 6.57
CA ALA A 144 11.20 -9.00 5.21
C ALA A 144 12.59 -9.54 4.92
N ASP A 145 13.55 -9.42 5.85
CA ASP A 145 14.88 -10.01 5.73
C ASP A 145 14.81 -11.55 5.52
N GLN A 146 13.89 -12.24 6.19
CA GLN A 146 13.71 -13.69 6.04
C GLN A 146 13.04 -14.09 4.71
N VAL A 147 12.21 -13.23 4.17
CA VAL A 147 11.44 -13.50 2.95
C VAL A 147 12.25 -13.14 1.69
N LEU A 148 13.07 -12.08 1.72
CA LEU A 148 13.79 -11.53 0.58
C LEU A 148 15.27 -11.99 0.50
N LEU A 149 15.86 -12.44 1.60
CA LEU A 149 17.25 -12.92 1.67
C LEU A 149 17.31 -14.44 1.80
#